data_f261e4390183d6681d6049363278d0ed
#
_entry.id   f261e4390183d6681d6049363278d0ed
#
_cell.length_a   1.000
_cell.length_b   1.000
_cell.length_c   1.000
_cell.angle_alpha   90.00
_cell.angle_beta   90.00
_cell.angle_gamma   90.00
#
_symmetry.space_group_name_H-M   'P 1'
#
loop_
_entity.id
_entity.type
_entity.pdbx_description
1 polymer ?
#
loop_
_entity_poly.entity_id
_entity_poly.type
_entity_poly.pdbx_seq_one_letter_code
_entity_poly.pdbx_strand_id
1 'polypeptide(L)'
;ACTFSDGKLTTRVNDPVMGRILKDFVQAGAPKEILYEHKPHVGTDQLRVMVMGLTNEIRVFGGEIRYNAHVVDFIVKENSLSGVILSDGEKIMSNAVILACGHSARDTYSRLLQLGIGIEAKPFAIGVRIEHPQELIDKAQYGDFAGHPRLGAADYALVHHTPDKSRTAYSFCMCPGGMVVAAASEAGGVVSVSYTHLR
;
A
#
# COMPACT_ATOMS: atom_id res chain seq x y z
N ALA A 1 -8.83 0.31 -7.18
CA ALA A 1 -8.89 -0.70 -6.11
C ALA A 1 -8.44 -0.17 -4.75
N CYS A 2 -7.71 0.93 -4.69
CA CYS A 2 -7.06 1.39 -3.45
C CYS A 2 -7.89 2.38 -2.61
N THR A 3 -9.06 2.79 -3.04
CA THR A 3 -9.89 3.75 -2.31
C THR A 3 -10.75 3.12 -1.20
N PHE A 4 -10.71 1.81 -1.06
CA PHE A 4 -11.32 1.06 0.03
C PHE A 4 -10.25 0.50 0.96
N SER A 5 -9.43 1.38 1.50
CA SER A 5 -8.30 1.08 2.36
C SER A 5 -8.24 2.11 3.48
N ASP A 6 -7.60 1.74 4.56
CA ASP A 6 -7.29 2.62 5.69
C ASP A 6 -6.32 3.75 5.32
N GLY A 7 -5.63 3.61 4.20
CA GLY A 7 -4.68 4.61 3.73
C GLY A 7 -3.47 4.77 4.64
N LYS A 8 -2.94 3.66 5.16
CA LYS A 8 -1.73 3.67 6.00
C LYS A 8 -0.54 4.19 5.22
N LEU A 9 0.14 5.19 5.76
CA LEU A 9 1.29 5.86 5.15
C LEU A 9 2.61 5.52 5.86
N THR A 10 2.62 4.47 6.69
CA THR A 10 3.84 4.04 7.38
C THR A 10 4.86 3.48 6.40
N THR A 11 6.08 3.97 6.49
CA THR A 11 7.22 3.48 5.71
C THR A 11 8.44 3.29 6.63
N ARG A 12 9.35 2.41 6.23
CA ARG A 12 10.66 2.25 6.87
C ARG A 12 11.77 3.04 6.16
N VAL A 13 11.40 3.76 5.10
CA VAL A 13 12.34 4.61 4.37
C VAL A 13 12.47 5.93 5.10
N ASN A 14 13.69 6.31 5.42
CA ASN A 14 14.01 7.61 5.99
C ASN A 14 14.65 8.47 4.89
N ASP A 15 13.82 9.14 4.10
CA ASP A 15 14.25 9.98 2.98
C ASP A 15 13.63 11.39 3.15
N PRO A 16 14.41 12.45 2.94
CA PRO A 16 13.90 13.84 3.00
C PRO A 16 12.70 14.12 2.09
N VAL A 17 12.56 13.37 0.99
CA VAL A 17 11.43 13.46 0.06
C VAL A 17 10.11 13.06 0.71
N MET A 18 10.12 12.23 1.76
CA MET A 18 8.90 11.79 2.44
C MET A 18 8.06 12.96 2.95
N GLY A 19 8.71 13.98 3.55
CA GLY A 19 8.01 15.16 4.03
C GLY A 19 7.33 15.97 2.91
N ARG A 20 7.88 15.95 1.70
CA ARG A 20 7.27 16.56 0.52
C ARG A 20 6.04 15.76 0.07
N ILE A 21 6.17 14.44 -0.06
CA ILE A 21 5.05 13.57 -0.45
C ILE A 21 3.85 13.74 0.49
N LEU A 22 4.08 13.78 1.81
CA LEU A 22 3.00 14.01 2.76
C LEU A 22 2.34 15.39 2.60
N LYS A 23 3.11 16.44 2.28
CA LYS A 23 2.55 17.76 1.97
C LYS A 23 1.71 17.75 0.69
N ASP A 24 2.16 17.07 -0.35
CA ASP A 24 1.42 16.92 -1.60
C ASP A 24 0.09 16.16 -1.34
N PHE A 25 0.09 15.15 -0.47
CA PHE A 25 -1.13 14.46 -0.05
C PHE A 25 -2.10 15.38 0.71
N VAL A 26 -1.59 16.23 1.60
CA VAL A 26 -2.42 17.22 2.31
C VAL A 26 -3.00 18.25 1.34
N GLN A 27 -2.21 18.73 0.37
CA GLN A 27 -2.71 19.61 -0.70
C GLN A 27 -3.82 18.96 -1.51
N ALA A 28 -3.70 17.65 -1.76
CA ALA A 28 -4.71 16.88 -2.46
C ALA A 28 -5.96 16.55 -1.62
N GLY A 29 -5.99 16.90 -0.34
CA GLY A 29 -7.14 16.72 0.55
C GLY A 29 -6.99 15.69 1.65
N ALA A 30 -5.77 15.20 1.90
CA ALA A 30 -5.51 14.37 3.08
C ALA A 30 -5.56 15.20 4.38
N PRO A 31 -5.85 14.57 5.54
CA PRO A 31 -5.81 15.25 6.84
C PRO A 31 -4.43 15.82 7.14
N LYS A 32 -4.37 17.01 7.75
CA LYS A 32 -3.08 17.65 8.12
C LYS A 32 -2.32 16.88 9.19
N GLU A 33 -3.01 16.07 9.95
CA GLU A 33 -2.51 15.20 11.01
C GLU A 33 -1.42 14.24 10.52
N ILE A 34 -1.48 13.81 9.25
CA ILE A 34 -0.46 12.94 8.65
C ILE A 34 0.96 13.54 8.62
N LEU A 35 1.08 14.86 8.78
CA LEU A 35 2.38 15.54 8.78
C LEU A 35 3.16 15.36 10.09
N TYR A 36 2.48 15.03 11.20
CA TYR A 36 3.09 14.95 12.53
C TYR A 36 2.76 13.67 13.31
N GLU A 37 1.83 12.86 12.84
CA GLU A 37 1.52 11.57 13.46
C GLU A 37 2.65 10.57 13.25
N HIS A 38 2.95 9.79 14.28
CA HIS A 38 3.99 8.75 14.21
C HIS A 38 3.63 7.59 13.28
N LYS A 39 2.34 7.25 13.20
CA LYS A 39 1.80 6.20 12.32
C LYS A 39 0.66 6.79 11.47
N PRO A 40 0.98 7.68 10.51
CA PRO A 40 -0.05 8.40 9.79
C PRO A 40 -0.90 7.48 8.92
N HIS A 41 -2.19 7.76 8.90
CA HIS A 41 -3.15 7.14 8.00
C HIS A 41 -4.15 8.18 7.50
N VAL A 42 -4.59 8.01 6.27
CA VAL A 42 -5.49 9.00 5.64
C VAL A 42 -6.94 8.79 6.11
N GLY A 43 -7.32 7.56 6.39
CA GLY A 43 -8.70 7.16 6.62
C GLY A 43 -9.47 6.92 5.31
N THR A 44 -10.41 6.01 5.35
CA THR A 44 -11.11 5.52 4.14
C THR A 44 -11.87 6.62 3.41
N ASP A 45 -12.54 7.51 4.14
CA ASP A 45 -13.34 8.60 3.56
C ASP A 45 -12.47 9.66 2.91
N GLN A 46 -11.41 10.06 3.60
CA GLN A 46 -10.46 11.07 3.12
C GLN A 46 -9.58 10.55 1.99
N LEU A 47 -9.33 9.25 1.93
CA LEU A 47 -8.54 8.64 0.87
C LEU A 47 -9.15 8.88 -0.52
N ARG A 48 -10.48 8.83 -0.63
CA ARG A 48 -11.17 9.15 -1.89
C ARG A 48 -10.98 10.61 -2.29
N VAL A 49 -11.11 11.51 -1.33
CA VAL A 49 -10.91 12.96 -1.55
C VAL A 49 -9.50 13.23 -2.02
N MET A 50 -8.50 12.67 -1.35
CA MET A 50 -7.10 12.81 -1.70
C MET A 50 -6.80 12.26 -3.10
N VAL A 51 -7.29 11.06 -3.44
CA VAL A 51 -7.07 10.46 -4.78
C VAL A 51 -7.74 11.31 -5.87
N MET A 52 -8.92 11.86 -5.62
CA MET A 52 -9.57 12.79 -6.55
C MET A 52 -8.78 14.09 -6.70
N GLY A 53 -8.24 14.62 -5.61
CA GLY A 53 -7.37 15.79 -5.61
C GLY A 53 -6.12 15.58 -6.45
N LEU A 54 -5.39 14.48 -6.23
CA LEU A 54 -4.23 14.10 -7.04
C LEU A 54 -4.58 13.92 -8.52
N THR A 55 -5.73 13.28 -8.80
CA THR A 55 -6.23 13.11 -10.18
C THR A 55 -6.46 14.45 -10.86
N ASN A 56 -7.07 15.39 -10.14
CA ASN A 56 -7.34 16.73 -10.67
C ASN A 56 -6.04 17.51 -10.89
N GLU A 57 -5.09 17.41 -9.97
CA GLU A 57 -3.79 18.07 -10.09
C GLU A 57 -3.02 17.59 -11.33
N ILE A 58 -3.01 16.27 -11.60
CA ILE A 58 -2.41 15.71 -12.81
C ILE A 58 -3.03 16.37 -14.06
N ARG A 59 -4.37 16.51 -14.09
CA ARG A 59 -5.06 17.13 -15.24
C ARG A 59 -4.75 18.61 -15.38
N VAL A 60 -4.67 19.35 -14.27
CA VAL A 60 -4.31 20.79 -14.27
C VAL A 60 -2.92 21.00 -14.84
N PHE A 61 -1.99 20.07 -14.57
CA PHE A 61 -0.63 20.11 -15.17
C PHE A 61 -0.57 19.53 -16.60
N GLY A 62 -1.71 19.27 -17.24
CA GLY A 62 -1.77 18.78 -18.61
C GLY A 62 -1.57 17.27 -18.76
N GLY A 63 -1.56 16.54 -17.65
CA GLY A 63 -1.50 15.07 -17.67
C GLY A 63 -2.84 14.45 -18.02
N GLU A 64 -2.80 13.25 -18.58
CA GLU A 64 -3.97 12.45 -18.90
C GLU A 64 -4.07 11.22 -17.98
N ILE A 65 -5.26 10.91 -17.51
CA ILE A 65 -5.57 9.67 -16.79
C ILE A 65 -6.58 8.88 -17.59
N ARG A 66 -6.19 7.69 -17.99
CA ARG A 66 -7.02 6.77 -18.79
C ARG A 66 -7.44 5.59 -17.93
N TYR A 67 -8.72 5.42 -17.78
CA TYR A 67 -9.33 4.25 -17.13
C TYR A 67 -9.62 3.17 -18.14
N ASN A 68 -9.70 1.92 -17.70
CA ASN A 68 -9.90 0.74 -18.55
C ASN A 68 -8.84 0.59 -19.66
N ALA A 69 -7.67 1.17 -19.47
CA ALA A 69 -6.53 1.12 -20.37
C ALA A 69 -5.52 0.09 -19.85
N HIS A 70 -5.75 -1.19 -20.14
CA HIS A 70 -4.89 -2.28 -19.70
C HIS A 70 -3.71 -2.42 -20.65
N VAL A 71 -2.50 -2.18 -20.13
CA VAL A 71 -1.25 -2.38 -20.86
C VAL A 71 -0.94 -3.89 -20.90
N VAL A 72 -0.85 -4.44 -22.10
CA VAL A 72 -0.58 -5.88 -22.33
C VAL A 72 0.81 -6.13 -22.90
N ASP A 73 1.46 -5.12 -23.48
CA ASP A 73 2.78 -5.27 -24.09
C ASP A 73 3.59 -3.98 -24.08
N PHE A 74 4.88 -4.12 -24.37
CA PHE A 74 5.84 -3.03 -24.47
C PHE A 74 6.47 -3.00 -25.85
N ILE A 75 6.63 -1.82 -26.41
CA ILE A 75 7.29 -1.61 -27.71
C ILE A 75 8.78 -1.39 -27.44
N VAL A 76 9.60 -2.37 -27.76
CA VAL A 76 11.05 -2.28 -27.62
C VAL A 76 11.68 -2.30 -29.02
N LYS A 77 12.54 -1.32 -29.32
CA LYS A 77 13.31 -1.19 -30.54
C LYS A 77 14.77 -0.96 -30.18
N GLU A 78 15.65 -1.71 -30.80
CA GLU A 78 17.11 -1.56 -30.61
C GLU A 78 17.50 -1.49 -29.13
N ASN A 79 16.91 -2.36 -28.31
CA ASN A 79 17.09 -2.44 -26.85
C ASN A 79 16.62 -1.21 -26.07
N SER A 80 15.77 -0.38 -26.67
CA SER A 80 15.21 0.83 -26.06
C SER A 80 13.69 0.78 -26.05
N LEU A 81 13.09 1.21 -24.93
CA LEU A 81 11.65 1.34 -24.83
C LEU A 81 11.16 2.46 -25.72
N SER A 82 10.10 2.20 -26.48
CA SER A 82 9.50 3.17 -27.41
C SER A 82 8.00 3.38 -27.15
N GLY A 83 7.39 2.61 -26.26
CA GLY A 83 5.97 2.76 -25.91
C GLY A 83 5.38 1.51 -25.30
N VAL A 84 4.06 1.53 -25.17
CA VAL A 84 3.24 0.43 -24.66
C VAL A 84 2.09 0.12 -25.60
N ILE A 85 1.55 -1.10 -25.50
CA ILE A 85 0.38 -1.56 -26.25
C ILE A 85 -0.74 -1.87 -25.26
N LEU A 86 -1.91 -1.33 -25.52
CA LEU A 86 -3.11 -1.60 -24.76
C LEU A 86 -3.84 -2.86 -25.25
N SER A 87 -4.73 -3.39 -24.43
CA SER A 87 -5.49 -4.61 -24.74
C SER A 87 -6.43 -4.47 -25.95
N ASP A 88 -6.80 -3.25 -26.33
CA ASP A 88 -7.58 -2.94 -27.54
C ASP A 88 -6.70 -2.78 -28.80
N GLY A 89 -5.38 -2.91 -28.67
CA GLY A 89 -4.38 -2.77 -29.73
C GLY A 89 -3.87 -1.35 -29.94
N GLU A 90 -4.35 -0.37 -29.20
CA GLU A 90 -3.82 1.00 -29.25
C GLU A 90 -2.35 1.02 -28.80
N LYS A 91 -1.55 1.83 -29.47
CA LYS A 91 -0.13 2.04 -29.14
C LYS A 91 0.06 3.43 -28.58
N ILE A 92 0.62 3.51 -27.39
CA ILE A 92 1.02 4.77 -26.78
C ILE A 92 2.54 4.86 -26.86
N MET A 93 3.02 5.82 -27.61
CA MET A 93 4.45 6.03 -27.79
C MET A 93 5.03 6.85 -26.64
N SER A 94 6.13 6.39 -26.07
CA SER A 94 6.85 7.07 -24.99
C SER A 94 8.28 6.55 -24.88
N ASN A 95 9.20 7.43 -24.56
CA ASN A 95 10.61 7.09 -24.32
C ASN A 95 10.87 6.63 -22.89
N ALA A 96 9.90 6.80 -21.99
CA ALA A 96 10.01 6.40 -20.60
C ALA A 96 8.67 5.91 -20.09
N VAL A 97 8.70 4.83 -19.31
CA VAL A 97 7.51 4.26 -18.65
C VAL A 97 7.84 3.99 -17.20
N ILE A 98 6.99 4.47 -16.30
CA ILE A 98 7.06 4.13 -14.88
C ILE A 98 6.12 2.96 -14.63
N LEU A 99 6.67 1.82 -14.22
CA LEU A 99 5.91 0.64 -13.87
C LEU A 99 5.49 0.70 -12.39
N ALA A 100 4.22 0.92 -12.16
CA ALA A 100 3.64 1.02 -10.80
C ALA A 100 2.37 0.15 -10.64
N CYS A 101 2.38 -1.04 -11.25
CA CYS A 101 1.23 -1.94 -11.37
C CYS A 101 0.93 -2.76 -10.10
N GLY A 102 1.77 -2.67 -9.07
CA GLY A 102 1.62 -3.44 -7.83
C GLY A 102 2.07 -4.92 -7.98
N HIS A 103 2.04 -5.65 -6.88
CA HIS A 103 2.60 -7.01 -6.82
C HIS A 103 1.72 -8.08 -7.50
N SER A 104 0.45 -7.80 -7.75
CA SER A 104 -0.51 -8.78 -8.31
C SER A 104 -0.58 -8.78 -9.84
N ALA A 105 0.17 -7.90 -10.50
CA ALA A 105 0.21 -7.81 -11.98
C ALA A 105 1.13 -8.88 -12.59
N ARG A 106 0.78 -10.15 -12.41
CA ARG A 106 1.59 -11.30 -12.83
C ARG A 106 1.74 -11.40 -14.33
N ASP A 107 0.72 -11.06 -15.08
CA ASP A 107 0.71 -10.94 -16.54
C ASP A 107 1.79 -9.97 -17.02
N THR A 108 1.85 -8.78 -16.43
CA THR A 108 2.87 -7.77 -16.73
C THR A 108 4.27 -8.27 -16.43
N TYR A 109 4.51 -8.88 -15.27
CA TYR A 109 5.83 -9.44 -14.93
C TYR A 109 6.22 -10.58 -15.85
N SER A 110 5.29 -11.46 -16.20
CA SER A 110 5.54 -12.54 -17.16
C SER A 110 5.93 -11.98 -18.54
N ARG A 111 5.27 -10.89 -18.96
CA ARG A 111 5.59 -10.25 -20.23
C ARG A 111 6.97 -9.59 -20.22
N LEU A 112 7.35 -8.93 -19.13
CA LEU A 112 8.69 -8.35 -18.98
C LEU A 112 9.79 -9.42 -19.07
N LEU A 113 9.59 -10.58 -18.42
CA LEU A 113 10.52 -11.72 -18.54
C LEU A 113 10.64 -12.23 -19.98
N GLN A 114 9.52 -12.36 -20.71
CA GLN A 114 9.52 -12.76 -22.11
C GLN A 114 10.28 -11.79 -23.02
N LEU A 115 10.29 -10.51 -22.65
CA LEU A 115 11.03 -9.47 -23.36
C LEU A 115 12.54 -9.45 -22.98
N GLY A 116 12.99 -10.34 -22.12
CA GLY A 116 14.37 -10.41 -21.67
C GLY A 116 14.76 -9.36 -20.63
N ILE A 117 13.78 -8.70 -20.01
CA ILE A 117 14.06 -7.74 -18.92
C ILE A 117 14.42 -8.54 -17.68
N GLY A 118 15.59 -8.22 -17.08
CA GLY A 118 16.08 -8.89 -15.90
C GLY A 118 15.17 -8.63 -14.70
N ILE A 119 14.63 -9.70 -14.12
CA ILE A 119 13.84 -9.65 -12.87
C ILE A 119 14.49 -10.58 -11.86
N GLU A 120 14.80 -10.05 -10.69
CA GLU A 120 15.40 -10.80 -9.60
C GLU A 120 14.35 -11.15 -8.54
N ALA A 121 14.40 -12.40 -8.07
CA ALA A 121 13.59 -12.82 -6.93
C ALA A 121 14.12 -12.16 -5.66
N LYS A 122 13.23 -11.55 -4.88
CA LYS A 122 13.56 -10.99 -3.57
C LYS A 122 12.88 -11.77 -2.46
N PRO A 123 13.54 -11.93 -1.31
CA PRO A 123 12.90 -12.52 -0.15
C PRO A 123 11.70 -11.67 0.29
N PHE A 124 10.66 -12.33 0.75
CA PHE A 124 9.47 -11.68 1.30
C PHE A 124 9.09 -12.32 2.64
N ALA A 125 8.35 -11.57 3.45
CA ALA A 125 7.80 -12.09 4.68
C ALA A 125 6.50 -12.83 4.41
N ILE A 126 6.38 -14.05 4.95
CA ILE A 126 5.15 -14.82 4.97
C ILE A 126 4.67 -14.96 6.41
N GLY A 127 3.37 -14.93 6.62
CA GLY A 127 2.80 -15.06 7.95
C GLY A 127 1.32 -15.31 7.92
N VAL A 128 0.71 -15.20 9.09
CA VAL A 128 -0.71 -15.36 9.31
C VAL A 128 -1.31 -14.06 9.86
N ARG A 129 -2.60 -13.87 9.68
CA ARG A 129 -3.35 -12.88 10.44
C ARG A 129 -3.99 -13.57 11.63
N ILE A 130 -4.03 -12.84 12.73
CA ILE A 130 -4.64 -13.31 13.97
C ILE A 130 -5.55 -12.21 14.50
N GLU A 131 -6.71 -12.59 14.99
CA GLU A 131 -7.61 -11.74 15.76
C GLU A 131 -7.60 -12.17 17.21
N HIS A 132 -7.72 -11.21 18.09
CA HIS A 132 -7.90 -11.40 19.51
C HIS A 132 -8.69 -10.22 20.10
N PRO A 133 -9.37 -10.38 21.25
CA PRO A 133 -10.12 -9.30 21.85
C PRO A 133 -9.22 -8.08 22.14
N GLN A 134 -9.66 -6.89 21.77
CA GLN A 134 -8.92 -5.65 22.03
C GLN A 134 -8.66 -5.44 23.51
N GLU A 135 -9.59 -5.78 24.35
CA GLU A 135 -9.48 -5.70 25.83
C GLU A 135 -8.27 -6.42 26.39
N LEU A 136 -7.87 -7.54 25.77
CA LEU A 136 -6.68 -8.29 26.16
C LEU A 136 -5.41 -7.44 25.94
N ILE A 137 -5.35 -6.71 24.84
CA ILE A 137 -4.22 -5.85 24.52
C ILE A 137 -4.26 -4.59 25.37
N ASP A 138 -5.41 -3.95 25.51
CA ASP A 138 -5.57 -2.78 26.37
C ASP A 138 -5.14 -3.07 27.81
N LYS A 139 -5.53 -4.23 28.36
CA LYS A 139 -5.10 -4.66 29.67
C LYS A 139 -3.60 -4.91 29.76
N ALA A 140 -3.01 -5.54 28.73
CA ALA A 140 -1.58 -5.82 28.70
C ALA A 140 -0.73 -4.54 28.61
N GLN A 141 -1.21 -3.51 27.89
CA GLN A 141 -0.48 -2.26 27.65
C GLN A 141 -0.77 -1.17 28.69
N TYR A 142 -2.01 -1.06 29.14
CA TYR A 142 -2.47 0.03 30.00
C TYR A 142 -2.73 -0.39 31.46
N GLY A 143 -2.74 -1.72 31.75
CA GLY A 143 -3.01 -2.21 33.10
C GLY A 143 -4.36 -1.72 33.63
N ASP A 144 -4.34 -1.07 34.79
CA ASP A 144 -5.54 -0.54 35.47
C ASP A 144 -6.19 0.64 34.72
N PHE A 145 -5.49 1.25 33.76
CA PHE A 145 -6.02 2.33 32.95
C PHE A 145 -6.71 1.85 31.66
N ALA A 146 -6.81 0.53 31.44
CA ALA A 146 -7.54 -0.01 30.31
C ALA A 146 -9.01 0.48 30.33
N GLY A 147 -9.47 0.95 29.16
CA GLY A 147 -10.81 1.53 29.02
C GLY A 147 -10.94 2.98 29.46
N HIS A 148 -9.86 3.65 29.82
CA HIS A 148 -9.92 5.08 30.16
C HIS A 148 -10.33 5.93 28.94
N PRO A 149 -11.30 6.87 29.05
CA PRO A 149 -11.87 7.59 27.89
C PRO A 149 -10.86 8.38 27.04
N ARG A 150 -9.72 8.75 27.63
CA ARG A 150 -8.65 9.48 26.92
C ARG A 150 -7.60 8.58 26.29
N LEU A 151 -7.67 7.28 26.52
CA LEU A 151 -6.81 6.29 25.87
C LEU A 151 -7.60 5.65 24.72
N GLY A 152 -6.97 5.56 23.56
CA GLY A 152 -7.50 4.79 22.44
C GLY A 152 -7.25 3.29 22.63
N ALA A 153 -7.63 2.50 21.64
CA ALA A 153 -7.29 1.09 21.59
C ALA A 153 -5.76 0.92 21.52
N ALA A 154 -5.22 0.07 22.39
CA ALA A 154 -3.79 -0.19 22.45
C ALA A 154 -3.27 -0.95 21.23
N ASP A 155 -2.05 -0.66 20.82
CA ASP A 155 -1.34 -1.44 19.80
C ASP A 155 -0.10 -2.14 20.38
N TYR A 156 0.51 -3.00 19.58
CA TYR A 156 1.78 -3.61 19.90
C TYR A 156 2.68 -3.79 18.66
N ALA A 157 3.96 -3.85 18.89
CA ALA A 157 4.95 -4.28 17.91
C ALA A 157 5.86 -5.33 18.55
N LEU A 158 5.90 -6.52 17.96
CA LEU A 158 6.68 -7.64 18.46
C LEU A 158 7.73 -8.04 17.44
N VAL A 159 8.94 -8.34 17.91
CA VAL A 159 10.01 -8.92 17.11
C VAL A 159 10.68 -10.01 17.93
N HIS A 160 10.85 -11.17 17.33
CA HIS A 160 11.59 -12.28 17.90
C HIS A 160 12.60 -12.82 16.89
N HIS A 161 13.84 -12.94 17.31
CA HIS A 161 14.90 -13.58 16.54
C HIS A 161 15.17 -14.97 17.09
N THR A 162 15.36 -15.94 16.20
CA THR A 162 15.88 -17.25 16.64
C THR A 162 17.25 -17.08 17.29
N PRO A 163 17.66 -17.98 18.23
CA PRO A 163 18.96 -17.88 18.89
C PRO A 163 20.15 -17.81 17.92
N ASP A 164 20.06 -18.51 16.81
CA ASP A 164 21.05 -18.51 15.71
C ASP A 164 20.90 -17.32 14.74
N LYS A 165 19.90 -16.46 14.96
CA LYS A 165 19.54 -15.31 14.10
C LYS A 165 19.23 -15.65 12.64
N SER A 166 19.00 -16.92 12.33
CA SER A 166 18.66 -17.35 10.96
C SER A 166 17.26 -16.95 10.54
N ARG A 167 16.35 -16.76 11.49
CA ARG A 167 14.97 -16.38 11.25
C ARG A 167 14.50 -15.28 12.19
N THR A 168 13.57 -14.47 11.68
CA THR A 168 12.91 -13.43 12.47
C THR A 168 11.42 -13.56 12.30
N ALA A 169 10.69 -13.67 13.41
CA ALA A 169 9.24 -13.50 13.46
C ALA A 169 8.94 -12.09 13.99
N TYR A 170 7.97 -11.40 13.37
CA TYR A 170 7.59 -10.07 13.81
C TYR A 170 6.13 -9.77 13.49
N SER A 171 5.52 -8.91 14.29
CA SER A 171 4.23 -8.31 13.92
C SER A 171 4.48 -7.25 12.84
N PHE A 172 3.86 -7.42 11.67
CA PHE A 172 4.03 -6.46 10.58
C PHE A 172 3.21 -5.19 10.82
N CYS A 173 1.92 -5.35 11.01
CA CYS A 173 1.02 -4.27 11.40
C CYS A 173 -0.03 -4.80 12.37
N MET A 174 -0.41 -3.99 13.31
CA MET A 174 -1.55 -4.21 14.19
C MET A 174 -2.58 -3.12 13.91
N CYS A 175 -3.84 -3.48 13.85
CA CYS A 175 -4.95 -2.56 13.65
C CYS A 175 -5.85 -2.62 14.88
N PRO A 176 -5.62 -1.74 15.87
CA PRO A 176 -6.41 -1.72 17.09
C PRO A 176 -7.89 -1.52 16.78
N GLY A 177 -8.75 -2.38 17.35
CA GLY A 177 -10.20 -2.35 17.09
C GLY A 177 -10.63 -2.76 15.69
N GLY A 178 -9.71 -3.24 14.84
CA GLY A 178 -10.00 -3.68 13.48
C GLY A 178 -10.47 -5.12 13.40
N MET A 179 -11.08 -5.48 12.26
CA MET A 179 -11.48 -6.85 11.92
C MET A 179 -10.68 -7.36 10.72
N VAL A 180 -10.43 -8.66 10.66
CA VAL A 180 -9.83 -9.29 9.48
C VAL A 180 -10.87 -9.43 8.38
N VAL A 181 -10.56 -8.89 7.21
CA VAL A 181 -11.38 -9.02 6.01
C VAL A 181 -10.61 -9.81 4.97
N ALA A 182 -11.22 -10.86 4.45
CA ALA A 182 -10.64 -11.62 3.35
C ALA A 182 -10.65 -10.78 2.06
N ALA A 183 -9.47 -10.51 1.52
CA ALA A 183 -9.30 -9.79 0.27
C ALA A 183 -8.19 -10.46 -0.53
N ALA A 184 -8.55 -11.38 -1.40
CA ALA A 184 -7.62 -12.07 -2.27
C ALA A 184 -7.63 -11.45 -3.68
N SER A 185 -6.47 -11.40 -4.31
CA SER A 185 -6.34 -11.01 -5.72
C SER A 185 -6.76 -12.12 -6.68
N GLU A 186 -6.86 -13.35 -6.19
CA GLU A 186 -7.21 -14.54 -6.96
C GLU A 186 -8.09 -15.47 -6.13
N ALA A 187 -8.90 -16.29 -6.81
CA ALA A 187 -9.66 -17.34 -6.15
C ALA A 187 -8.73 -18.33 -5.42
N GLY A 188 -9.02 -18.61 -4.16
CA GLY A 188 -8.19 -19.46 -3.29
C GLY A 188 -6.93 -18.79 -2.74
N GLY A 189 -6.65 -17.54 -3.10
CA GLY A 189 -5.60 -16.74 -2.51
C GLY A 189 -5.99 -16.21 -1.14
N VAL A 190 -5.01 -15.99 -0.28
CA VAL A 190 -5.23 -15.48 1.08
C VAL A 190 -4.50 -14.15 1.25
N VAL A 191 -5.20 -13.06 0.99
CA VAL A 191 -4.77 -11.73 1.44
C VAL A 191 -5.88 -11.19 2.31
N SER A 192 -5.54 -10.68 3.47
CA SER A 192 -6.51 -10.03 4.34
C SER A 192 -6.15 -8.57 4.54
N VAL A 193 -7.15 -7.74 4.51
CA VAL A 193 -7.06 -6.33 4.88
C VAL A 193 -7.76 -6.17 6.21
N SER A 194 -7.15 -5.47 7.14
CA SER A 194 -7.82 -5.10 8.38
C SER A 194 -8.53 -3.77 8.18
N TYR A 195 -9.79 -3.73 8.54
CA TYR A 195 -10.58 -2.50 8.62
C TYR A 195 -10.58 -1.99 10.06
N THR A 196 -10.16 -0.75 10.22
CA THR A 196 -10.43 -0.01 11.44
C THR A 196 -11.72 0.76 11.24
N HIS A 197 -12.82 0.17 11.41
CA HIS A 197 -13.99 0.74 12.06
C HIS A 197 -15.12 -0.20 12.17
N LEU A 198 -15.55 -0.17 13.34
CA LEU A 198 -16.91 0.18 13.70
C LEU A 198 -16.84 0.62 15.17
N ARG A 199 -16.95 1.89 15.39
CA ARG A 199 -17.43 2.33 16.70
C ARG A 199 -18.92 2.11 16.77
#